data_a53f5c305c3169614eae035dd8ebf3a2
#
_entry.id   a53f5c305c3169614eae035dd8ebf3a2
#
_cell.length_a   1.000
_cell.length_b   1.000
_cell.length_c   1.000
_cell.angle_alpha   90.00
_cell.angle_beta   90.00
_cell.angle_gamma   90.00
#
_symmetry.space_group_name_H-M   'P 1'
#
loop_
_entity.id
_entity.type
_entity.pdbx_description
1 polymer ?
#
loop_
_entity_poly.entity_id
_entity_poly.type
_entity_poly.pdbx_seq_one_letter_code
_entity_poly.pdbx_strand_id
1 'polypeptide(L)'
;VTDNDEVKKVSFSGKVTKWLGPSDFPRKPKFLNDITIDMNTMIYISDSGDIKNGGGGAIYRVDSNGKVSILVDQVNDPRILSPNGLTTFQRGYLTFNDFANGFLFRVRLRDLEVEKLSEGFGGSDGLVYSGINLYISDWKNGKLWKIDISKVNEDGSLSDPELLKEGFMGIADMDVTSDGKYLVIPEMKANRILFLPLM
;
A
#
# COMPACT_ATOMS: atom_id res chain seq x y z
N VAL A 1 -11.61 -1.18 7.34
CA VAL A 1 -11.17 -2.44 6.71
C VAL A 1 -11.78 -2.53 5.34
N THR A 2 -10.97 -2.84 4.33
CA THR A 2 -11.41 -3.15 2.96
C THR A 2 -11.95 -4.58 2.88
N ASP A 3 -12.95 -4.80 2.03
CA ASP A 3 -13.56 -6.12 1.81
C ASP A 3 -14.08 -6.21 0.37
N ASN A 4 -13.22 -6.62 -0.56
CA ASN A 4 -13.46 -6.69 -2.00
C ASN A 4 -13.93 -5.38 -2.63
N ASP A 5 -15.24 -5.09 -2.63
CA ASP A 5 -15.84 -3.87 -3.21
C ASP A 5 -16.54 -2.99 -2.17
N GLU A 6 -16.32 -3.27 -0.88
CA GLU A 6 -16.87 -2.51 0.25
C GLU A 6 -15.78 -2.08 1.23
N VAL A 7 -16.05 -1.04 2.02
CA VAL A 7 -15.25 -0.68 3.19
C VAL A 7 -16.13 -0.77 4.44
N LYS A 8 -15.60 -1.43 5.47
CA LYS A 8 -16.30 -1.67 6.75
C LYS A 8 -15.61 -0.93 7.88
N LYS A 9 -16.43 -0.44 8.83
CA LYS A 9 -15.97 0.06 10.13
C LYS A 9 -16.11 -1.04 11.15
N VAL A 10 -15.07 -1.25 11.94
CA VAL A 10 -15.07 -2.14 13.10
C VAL A 10 -14.91 -1.27 14.34
N SER A 11 -15.91 -1.29 15.24
CA SER A 11 -15.84 -0.57 16.51
C SER A 11 -14.91 -1.27 17.49
N PHE A 12 -14.50 -0.59 18.57
CA PHE A 12 -13.72 -1.21 19.65
C PHE A 12 -14.46 -2.36 20.36
N SER A 13 -15.80 -2.39 20.29
CA SER A 13 -16.60 -3.52 20.78
C SER A 13 -16.73 -4.67 19.77
N GLY A 14 -16.04 -4.63 18.64
CA GLY A 14 -16.08 -5.65 17.59
C GLY A 14 -17.30 -5.56 16.65
N LYS A 15 -18.17 -4.55 16.81
CA LYS A 15 -19.32 -4.39 15.90
C LYS A 15 -18.84 -3.95 14.52
N VAL A 16 -19.17 -4.75 13.50
CA VAL A 16 -18.88 -4.47 12.09
C VAL A 16 -20.07 -3.78 11.43
N THR A 17 -19.82 -2.69 10.73
CA THR A 17 -20.84 -1.96 9.95
C THR A 17 -20.26 -1.57 8.59
N LYS A 18 -21.09 -1.60 7.54
CA LYS A 18 -20.69 -1.06 6.23
C LYS A 18 -20.51 0.45 6.34
N TRP A 19 -19.43 0.95 5.75
CA TRP A 19 -19.15 2.38 5.65
C TRP A 19 -19.30 2.88 4.23
N LEU A 20 -18.59 2.27 3.27
CA LEU A 20 -18.70 2.57 1.85
C LEU A 20 -19.08 1.30 1.09
N GLY A 21 -20.04 1.43 0.18
CA GLY A 21 -20.43 0.37 -0.75
C GLY A 21 -20.00 0.71 -2.19
N PRO A 22 -20.19 -0.21 -3.14
CA PRO A 22 -19.75 -0.02 -4.52
C PRO A 22 -20.30 1.23 -5.21
N SER A 23 -21.50 1.69 -4.81
CA SER A 23 -22.14 2.90 -5.35
C SER A 23 -21.57 4.22 -4.84
N ASP A 24 -20.77 4.18 -3.77
CA ASP A 24 -20.15 5.38 -3.18
C ASP A 24 -18.87 5.76 -3.94
N PHE A 25 -18.33 4.85 -4.76
CA PHE A 25 -17.13 5.06 -5.56
C PHE A 25 -17.46 5.65 -6.95
N PRO A 26 -16.58 6.50 -7.53
CA PRO A 26 -16.78 7.05 -8.88
C PRO A 26 -16.91 6.01 -9.98
N ARG A 27 -16.32 4.84 -9.77
CA ARG A 27 -16.52 3.61 -10.54
C ARG A 27 -16.55 2.43 -9.59
N LYS A 28 -17.30 1.37 -9.95
CA LYS A 28 -17.39 0.16 -9.13
C LYS A 28 -15.99 -0.41 -8.90
N PRO A 29 -15.54 -0.53 -7.62
CA PRO A 29 -14.27 -1.18 -7.31
C PRO A 29 -14.27 -2.64 -7.75
N LYS A 30 -13.08 -3.15 -8.07
CA LYS A 30 -12.90 -4.56 -8.43
C LYS A 30 -12.28 -5.35 -7.29
N PHE A 31 -11.26 -4.78 -6.64
CA PHE A 31 -10.56 -5.41 -5.53
C PHE A 31 -9.93 -4.34 -4.64
N LEU A 32 -10.73 -3.78 -3.73
CA LEU A 32 -10.21 -2.89 -2.69
C LEU A 32 -9.25 -3.69 -1.82
N ASN A 33 -8.03 -3.17 -1.68
CA ASN A 33 -6.95 -3.88 -1.01
C ASN A 33 -6.54 -3.16 0.27
N ASP A 34 -5.70 -2.16 0.19
CA ASP A 34 -5.16 -1.48 1.35
C ASP A 34 -5.86 -0.15 1.64
N ILE A 35 -5.71 0.33 2.89
CA ILE A 35 -6.29 1.57 3.38
C ILE A 35 -5.32 2.27 4.32
N THR A 36 -5.04 3.53 4.07
CA THR A 36 -4.20 4.36 4.93
C THR A 36 -4.84 5.72 5.21
N ILE A 37 -4.35 6.41 6.23
CA ILE A 37 -4.83 7.74 6.63
C ILE A 37 -3.65 8.69 6.79
N ASP A 38 -3.78 9.92 6.31
CA ASP A 38 -2.77 10.95 6.51
C ASP A 38 -2.99 11.77 7.79
N MET A 39 -2.04 12.65 8.10
CA MET A 39 -2.10 13.53 9.28
C MET A 39 -3.26 14.54 9.24
N ASN A 40 -3.88 14.76 8.07
CA ASN A 40 -5.04 15.62 7.89
C ASN A 40 -6.36 14.83 7.93
N THR A 41 -6.31 13.57 8.37
CA THR A 41 -7.46 12.64 8.43
C THR A 41 -8.05 12.27 7.06
N MET A 42 -7.34 12.57 5.96
CA MET A 42 -7.72 12.11 4.64
C MET A 42 -7.43 10.61 4.52
N ILE A 43 -8.38 9.85 4.00
CA ILE A 43 -8.25 8.40 3.84
C ILE A 43 -7.95 8.08 2.38
N TYR A 44 -7.02 7.16 2.16
CA TYR A 44 -6.66 6.65 0.85
C TYR A 44 -6.90 5.14 0.81
N ILE A 45 -7.43 4.66 -0.30
CA ILE A 45 -7.82 3.26 -0.50
C ILE A 45 -7.32 2.81 -1.86
N SER A 46 -6.57 1.71 -1.91
CA SER A 46 -6.19 1.09 -3.17
C SER A 46 -7.28 0.15 -3.69
N ASP A 47 -7.49 0.18 -4.99
CA ASP A 47 -8.22 -0.82 -5.77
C ASP A 47 -7.21 -1.48 -6.71
N SER A 48 -6.83 -2.70 -6.43
CA SER A 48 -5.85 -3.43 -7.24
C SER A 48 -6.40 -3.85 -8.61
N GLY A 49 -7.67 -3.57 -8.90
CA GLY A 49 -8.25 -3.85 -10.20
C GLY A 49 -8.27 -5.33 -10.55
N ASP A 50 -7.81 -5.68 -11.75
CA ASP A 50 -7.64 -7.06 -12.17
C ASP A 50 -6.26 -7.58 -11.79
N ILE A 51 -6.13 -8.12 -10.58
CA ILE A 51 -4.85 -8.64 -10.07
C ILE A 51 -4.26 -9.73 -10.97
N LYS A 52 -5.10 -10.51 -11.65
CA LYS A 52 -4.66 -11.65 -12.44
C LYS A 52 -4.00 -11.22 -13.75
N ASN A 53 -4.59 -10.22 -14.44
CA ASN A 53 -4.14 -9.78 -15.76
C ASN A 53 -3.45 -8.40 -15.70
N GLY A 54 -3.55 -7.72 -14.58
CA GLY A 54 -3.15 -6.32 -14.41
C GLY A 54 -4.15 -5.34 -15.01
N GLY A 55 -4.23 -4.13 -14.43
CA GLY A 55 -4.99 -3.03 -14.97
C GLY A 55 -6.37 -2.80 -14.37
N GLY A 56 -6.85 -1.59 -14.60
CA GLY A 56 -8.09 -1.08 -14.04
C GLY A 56 -7.98 -0.73 -12.55
N GLY A 57 -6.78 -0.73 -12.00
CA GLY A 57 -6.52 -0.29 -10.63
C GLY A 57 -6.65 1.22 -10.47
N ALA A 58 -6.86 1.65 -9.23
CA ALA A 58 -6.94 3.04 -8.83
C ALA A 58 -6.54 3.23 -7.37
N ILE A 59 -6.20 4.45 -7.02
CA ILE A 59 -6.17 4.89 -5.64
C ILE A 59 -7.29 5.90 -5.46
N TYR A 60 -8.16 5.66 -4.49
CA TYR A 60 -9.24 6.56 -4.10
C TYR A 60 -8.83 7.40 -2.90
N ARG A 61 -9.39 8.60 -2.83
CA ARG A 61 -9.33 9.50 -1.68
C ARG A 61 -10.74 9.69 -1.14
N VAL A 62 -10.88 9.58 0.19
CA VAL A 62 -12.13 9.84 0.90
C VAL A 62 -11.94 11.06 1.79
N ASP A 63 -12.75 12.10 1.57
CA ASP A 63 -12.68 13.33 2.36
C ASP A 63 -13.42 13.22 3.71
N SER A 64 -13.34 14.28 4.52
CA SER A 64 -13.98 14.32 5.85
C SER A 64 -15.49 14.19 5.82
N ASN A 65 -16.14 14.46 4.67
CA ASN A 65 -17.59 14.28 4.48
C ASN A 65 -17.93 12.85 4.00
N GLY A 66 -16.92 12.00 3.78
CA GLY A 66 -17.11 10.65 3.27
C GLY A 66 -17.24 10.58 1.74
N LYS A 67 -17.00 11.68 1.01
CA LYS A 67 -17.05 11.69 -0.45
C LYS A 67 -15.81 11.03 -1.01
N VAL A 68 -16.01 10.03 -1.86
CA VAL A 68 -14.96 9.31 -2.57
C VAL A 68 -14.64 9.96 -3.91
N SER A 69 -13.38 10.10 -4.21
CA SER A 69 -12.87 10.57 -5.52
C SER A 69 -11.67 9.72 -5.96
N ILE A 70 -11.42 9.60 -7.25
CA ILE A 70 -10.16 9.02 -7.75
C ILE A 70 -9.05 10.01 -7.43
N LEU A 71 -7.98 9.52 -6.78
CA LEU A 71 -6.74 10.28 -6.60
C LEU A 71 -5.88 10.14 -7.86
N VAL A 72 -5.52 8.90 -8.19
CA VAL A 72 -4.76 8.54 -9.40
C VAL A 72 -5.20 7.17 -9.91
N ASP A 73 -5.12 6.98 -11.23
CA ASP A 73 -5.34 5.70 -11.93
C ASP A 73 -4.57 5.66 -13.26
N GLN A 74 -4.86 4.68 -14.11
CA GLN A 74 -4.22 4.53 -15.44
C GLN A 74 -4.46 5.71 -16.40
N VAL A 75 -5.48 6.54 -16.17
CA VAL A 75 -5.71 7.74 -16.98
C VAL A 75 -4.71 8.84 -16.61
N ASN A 76 -4.36 8.93 -15.33
CA ASN A 76 -3.35 9.88 -14.85
C ASN A 76 -1.93 9.42 -15.21
N ASP A 77 -1.66 8.13 -15.00
CA ASP A 77 -0.37 7.52 -15.32
C ASP A 77 -0.57 6.06 -15.79
N PRO A 78 -0.25 5.73 -17.06
CA PRO A 78 -0.50 4.40 -17.62
C PRO A 78 0.31 3.28 -16.96
N ARG A 79 1.30 3.62 -16.12
CA ARG A 79 2.07 2.66 -15.33
C ARG A 79 1.33 2.15 -14.11
N ILE A 80 0.23 2.79 -13.69
CA ILE A 80 -0.61 2.36 -12.56
C ILE A 80 -1.52 1.24 -13.03
N LEU A 81 -1.19 0.00 -12.67
CA LEU A 81 -1.89 -1.21 -13.13
C LEU A 81 -2.72 -1.85 -12.01
N SER A 82 -2.06 -2.16 -10.89
CA SER A 82 -2.64 -2.84 -9.72
C SER A 82 -2.04 -2.30 -8.44
N PRO A 83 -2.36 -1.04 -8.03
CA PRO A 83 -1.87 -0.47 -6.78
C PRO A 83 -2.33 -1.33 -5.61
N ASN A 84 -1.43 -1.61 -4.66
CA ASN A 84 -1.68 -2.47 -3.52
C ASN A 84 -1.37 -1.74 -2.22
N GLY A 85 -0.26 -2.00 -1.54
CA GLY A 85 0.09 -1.37 -0.28
C GLY A 85 0.24 0.16 -0.38
N LEU A 86 -0.25 0.87 0.62
CA LEU A 86 -0.28 2.33 0.71
C LEU A 86 0.37 2.82 2.00
N THR A 87 1.10 3.91 1.94
CA THR A 87 1.58 4.59 3.16
C THR A 87 1.74 6.10 2.98
N THR A 88 1.47 6.88 4.04
CA THR A 88 1.49 8.35 4.04
C THR A 88 2.55 8.95 4.95
N PHE A 89 3.65 8.21 5.21
CA PHE A 89 4.69 8.63 6.13
C PHE A 89 5.29 10.03 5.83
N GLN A 90 5.54 10.32 4.56
CA GLN A 90 6.07 11.63 4.16
C GLN A 90 4.91 12.62 3.98
N ARG A 91 4.93 13.71 4.75
CA ARG A 91 3.91 14.77 4.66
C ARG A 91 3.78 15.29 3.23
N GLY A 92 2.55 15.29 2.71
CA GLY A 92 2.24 15.76 1.36
C GLY A 92 2.49 14.72 0.25
N TYR A 93 2.83 13.49 0.63
CA TYR A 93 3.03 12.39 -0.29
C TYR A 93 2.26 11.13 0.12
N LEU A 94 1.83 10.36 -0.88
CA LEU A 94 1.35 8.99 -0.74
C LEU A 94 2.33 8.08 -1.48
N THR A 95 2.89 7.10 -0.79
CA THR A 95 3.74 6.06 -1.39
C THR A 95 2.91 4.79 -1.59
N PHE A 96 3.06 4.13 -2.73
CA PHE A 96 2.38 2.87 -3.01
C PHE A 96 3.24 1.95 -3.88
N ASN A 97 3.03 0.65 -3.74
CA ASN A 97 3.55 -0.35 -4.66
C ASN A 97 2.49 -0.77 -5.67
N ASP A 98 2.92 -1.26 -6.82
CA ASP A 98 2.04 -1.84 -7.82
C ASP A 98 2.33 -3.34 -7.97
N PHE A 99 1.34 -4.15 -7.63
CA PHE A 99 1.45 -5.61 -7.61
C PHE A 99 1.77 -6.21 -9.00
N ALA A 100 1.25 -5.61 -10.06
CA ALA A 100 1.36 -6.18 -11.41
C ALA A 100 2.73 -5.95 -12.03
N ASN A 101 3.28 -4.73 -11.94
CA ASN A 101 4.55 -4.38 -12.58
C ASN A 101 5.74 -4.32 -11.61
N GLY A 102 5.47 -4.33 -10.30
CA GLY A 102 6.51 -4.31 -9.27
C GLY A 102 7.20 -2.97 -9.10
N PHE A 103 6.53 -1.89 -9.47
CA PHE A 103 7.04 -0.54 -9.25
C PHE A 103 6.65 -0.04 -7.87
N LEU A 104 7.55 0.74 -7.28
CA LEU A 104 7.29 1.58 -6.13
C LEU A 104 7.10 3.01 -6.61
N PHE A 105 5.97 3.60 -6.28
CA PHE A 105 5.60 4.95 -6.69
C PHE A 105 5.41 5.88 -5.49
N ARG A 106 5.50 7.18 -5.78
CA ARG A 106 5.08 8.25 -4.88
C ARG A 106 4.19 9.22 -5.64
N VAL A 107 3.05 9.59 -5.04
CA VAL A 107 2.17 10.67 -5.52
C VAL A 107 2.39 11.90 -4.66
N ARG A 108 2.69 13.03 -5.27
CA ARG A 108 2.71 14.33 -4.60
C ARG A 108 1.28 14.88 -4.51
N LEU A 109 0.73 14.95 -3.30
CA LEU A 109 -0.71 15.19 -3.07
C LEU A 109 -1.21 16.59 -3.50
N ARG A 110 -0.32 17.57 -3.66
CA ARG A 110 -0.69 18.94 -4.05
C ARG A 110 -1.07 19.09 -5.52
N ASP A 111 -0.45 18.31 -6.41
CA ASP A 111 -0.57 18.43 -7.87
C ASP A 111 -0.71 17.08 -8.59
N LEU A 112 -0.73 15.99 -7.82
CA LEU A 112 -0.94 14.60 -8.25
C LEU A 112 0.16 14.09 -9.21
N GLU A 113 1.35 14.68 -9.18
CA GLU A 113 2.50 14.16 -9.92
C GLU A 113 2.90 12.78 -9.36
N VAL A 114 3.07 11.80 -10.28
CA VAL A 114 3.44 10.43 -9.97
C VAL A 114 4.91 10.19 -10.32
N GLU A 115 5.70 9.87 -9.32
CA GLU A 115 7.13 9.58 -9.43
C GLU A 115 7.36 8.08 -9.20
N LYS A 116 8.16 7.43 -10.07
CA LYS A 116 8.65 6.07 -9.80
C LYS A 116 9.90 6.18 -8.92
N LEU A 117 9.86 5.58 -7.74
CA LEU A 117 10.95 5.60 -6.76
C LEU A 117 11.91 4.42 -6.92
N SER A 118 11.37 3.23 -7.28
CA SER A 118 12.15 2.00 -7.41
C SER A 118 11.34 0.96 -8.19
N GLU A 119 11.94 -0.21 -8.46
CA GLU A 119 11.30 -1.33 -9.17
C GLU A 119 11.87 -2.68 -8.71
N GLY A 120 11.28 -3.77 -9.22
CA GLY A 120 11.73 -5.13 -8.90
C GLY A 120 10.87 -5.86 -7.86
N PHE A 121 9.72 -5.29 -7.48
CA PHE A 121 8.84 -5.83 -6.43
C PHE A 121 7.58 -6.52 -7.00
N GLY A 122 7.69 -7.22 -8.13
CA GLY A 122 6.53 -7.86 -8.77
C GLY A 122 5.82 -8.87 -7.86
N GLY A 123 4.56 -8.55 -7.50
CA GLY A 123 3.78 -9.31 -6.52
C GLY A 123 3.92 -8.79 -5.09
N SER A 124 4.39 -7.54 -4.92
CA SER A 124 4.46 -6.86 -3.62
C SER A 124 3.07 -6.53 -3.07
N ASP A 125 2.92 -6.65 -1.76
CA ASP A 125 1.66 -6.44 -1.04
C ASP A 125 1.74 -5.21 -0.14
N GLY A 126 2.31 -5.32 1.06
CA GLY A 126 2.32 -4.25 2.04
C GLY A 126 3.53 -3.33 2.00
N LEU A 127 3.33 -2.13 2.53
CA LEU A 127 4.35 -1.09 2.73
C LEU A 127 4.28 -0.52 4.13
N VAL A 128 5.40 -0.45 4.84
CA VAL A 128 5.45 0.26 6.11
C VAL A 128 6.78 0.99 6.33
N TYR A 129 6.71 2.19 6.89
CA TYR A 129 7.89 2.93 7.32
C TYR A 129 8.25 2.65 8.79
N SER A 130 9.55 2.55 9.06
CA SER A 130 10.10 2.66 10.40
C SER A 130 11.39 3.47 10.36
N GLY A 131 11.36 4.66 10.95
CA GLY A 131 12.46 5.63 10.83
C GLY A 131 12.72 6.00 9.36
N ILE A 132 13.97 5.85 8.93
CA ILE A 132 14.39 6.11 7.54
C ILE A 132 14.22 4.91 6.61
N ASN A 133 13.70 3.80 7.10
CA ASN A 133 13.56 2.57 6.33
C ASN A 133 12.11 2.38 5.86
N LEU A 134 11.95 2.08 4.58
CA LEU A 134 10.72 1.55 4.00
C LEU A 134 10.86 0.04 3.85
N TYR A 135 9.94 -0.70 4.45
CA TYR A 135 9.83 -2.15 4.32
C TYR A 135 8.75 -2.49 3.30
N ILE A 136 9.04 -3.48 2.46
CA ILE A 136 8.13 -3.91 1.37
C ILE A 136 7.99 -5.42 1.46
N SER A 137 6.76 -5.92 1.58
CA SER A 137 6.47 -7.35 1.48
C SER A 137 6.25 -7.75 0.03
N ASP A 138 6.84 -8.87 -0.37
CA ASP A 138 6.64 -9.51 -1.66
C ASP A 138 5.87 -10.81 -1.44
N TRP A 139 4.56 -10.71 -1.52
CA TRP A 139 3.64 -11.82 -1.27
C TRP A 139 3.86 -12.99 -2.23
N LYS A 140 4.14 -12.69 -3.49
CA LYS A 140 4.28 -13.70 -4.55
C LYS A 140 5.55 -14.52 -4.40
N ASN A 141 6.67 -13.86 -4.10
CA ASN A 141 7.99 -14.49 -4.06
C ASN A 141 8.46 -14.79 -2.63
N GLY A 142 7.66 -14.43 -1.60
CA GLY A 142 7.98 -14.70 -0.20
C GLY A 142 9.21 -13.97 0.30
N LYS A 143 9.37 -12.69 -0.09
CA LYS A 143 10.53 -11.87 0.26
C LYS A 143 10.13 -10.64 1.06
N LEU A 144 11.02 -10.21 1.94
CA LEU A 144 10.94 -8.96 2.66
C LEU A 144 12.10 -8.07 2.26
N TRP A 145 11.79 -6.90 1.75
CA TRP A 145 12.75 -5.90 1.29
C TRP A 145 12.80 -4.70 2.22
N LYS A 146 13.95 -4.02 2.23
CA LYS A 146 14.16 -2.75 2.93
C LYS A 146 14.81 -1.75 1.98
N ILE A 147 14.37 -0.49 2.01
CA ILE A 147 14.99 0.63 1.31
C ILE A 147 15.28 1.73 2.32
N ASP A 148 16.49 2.26 2.32
CA ASP A 148 16.86 3.47 3.07
C ASP A 148 16.43 4.69 2.25
N ILE A 149 15.36 5.36 2.66
CA ILE A 149 14.79 6.51 1.94
C ILE A 149 15.63 7.79 2.02
N SER A 150 16.67 7.81 2.83
CA SER A 150 17.63 8.93 2.85
C SER A 150 18.65 8.86 1.72
N LYS A 151 18.77 7.72 1.07
CA LYS A 151 19.70 7.47 -0.04
C LYS A 151 18.96 7.59 -1.37
N VAL A 152 19.20 8.70 -2.03
CA VAL A 152 18.56 9.04 -3.33
C VAL A 152 19.65 9.08 -4.39
N ASN A 153 19.39 8.45 -5.53
CA ASN A 153 20.26 8.47 -6.71
C ASN A 153 20.21 9.84 -7.41
N GLU A 154 21.10 10.09 -8.36
CA GLU A 154 21.16 11.33 -9.13
C GLU A 154 19.86 11.62 -9.93
N ASP A 155 19.15 10.57 -10.34
CA ASP A 155 17.89 10.67 -11.09
C ASP A 155 16.64 10.84 -10.18
N GLY A 156 16.84 10.93 -8.86
CA GLY A 156 15.76 11.08 -7.87
C GLY A 156 15.13 9.75 -7.42
N SER A 157 15.54 8.62 -7.98
CA SER A 157 15.11 7.30 -7.50
C SER A 157 15.75 6.96 -6.14
N LEU A 158 15.14 6.03 -5.41
CA LEU A 158 15.73 5.50 -4.18
C LEU A 158 16.87 4.54 -4.51
N SER A 159 17.79 4.36 -3.57
CA SER A 159 18.87 3.36 -3.66
C SER A 159 18.29 1.95 -3.84
N ASP A 160 19.15 1.03 -4.29
CA ASP A 160 18.76 -0.37 -4.47
C ASP A 160 18.21 -0.98 -3.17
N PRO A 161 17.12 -1.78 -3.27
CA PRO A 161 16.53 -2.44 -2.12
C PRO A 161 17.45 -3.53 -1.56
N GLU A 162 17.51 -3.61 -0.24
CA GLU A 162 18.17 -4.69 0.49
C GLU A 162 17.18 -5.83 0.72
N LEU A 163 17.53 -7.06 0.32
CA LEU A 163 16.78 -8.25 0.69
C LEU A 163 17.08 -8.59 2.16
N LEU A 164 16.11 -8.35 3.04
CA LEU A 164 16.26 -8.66 4.47
C LEU A 164 16.08 -10.16 4.76
N LYS A 165 15.07 -10.75 4.15
CA LYS A 165 14.71 -12.14 4.42
C LYS A 165 13.85 -12.70 3.29
N GLU A 166 13.95 -14.01 3.09
CA GLU A 166 13.13 -14.77 2.13
C GLU A 166 12.62 -16.08 2.74
N GLY A 167 11.79 -16.81 1.97
CA GLY A 167 11.20 -18.06 2.39
C GLY A 167 9.86 -17.91 3.13
N PHE A 168 9.24 -16.75 3.05
CA PHE A 168 7.88 -16.54 3.56
C PHE A 168 6.82 -17.19 2.67
N MET A 169 5.73 -17.60 3.31
CA MET A 169 4.60 -18.23 2.64
C MET A 169 3.43 -17.23 2.47
N GLY A 170 3.56 -16.31 1.49
CA GLY A 170 2.57 -15.27 1.24
C GLY A 170 2.57 -14.20 2.34
N ILE A 171 3.68 -13.49 2.43
CA ILE A 171 3.86 -12.34 3.32
C ILE A 171 2.93 -11.21 2.83
N ALA A 172 1.94 -10.85 3.66
CA ALA A 172 0.93 -9.86 3.32
C ALA A 172 1.28 -8.47 3.85
N ASP A 173 0.29 -7.61 3.97
CA ASP A 173 0.48 -6.28 4.52
C ASP A 173 1.01 -6.32 5.96
N MET A 174 1.83 -5.34 6.32
CA MET A 174 2.63 -5.34 7.54
C MET A 174 2.43 -4.06 8.32
N ASP A 175 2.70 -4.13 9.61
CA ASP A 175 2.76 -2.94 10.46
C ASP A 175 3.92 -3.03 11.46
N VAL A 176 4.25 -1.91 12.08
CA VAL A 176 5.25 -1.82 13.14
C VAL A 176 4.57 -1.76 14.49
N THR A 177 5.07 -2.50 15.47
CA THR A 177 4.55 -2.39 16.84
C THR A 177 4.63 -0.97 17.37
N SER A 178 3.72 -0.57 18.24
CA SER A 178 3.64 0.79 18.78
C SER A 178 4.91 1.26 19.52
N ASP A 179 5.72 0.31 20.01
CA ASP A 179 7.02 0.59 20.62
C ASP A 179 8.18 0.65 19.60
N GLY A 180 7.88 0.47 18.31
CA GLY A 180 8.85 0.53 17.21
C GLY A 180 9.85 -0.62 17.15
N LYS A 181 9.66 -1.71 17.91
CA LYS A 181 10.68 -2.76 18.04
C LYS A 181 10.52 -3.92 17.07
N TYR A 182 9.31 -4.16 16.57
CA TYR A 182 9.03 -5.30 15.73
C TYR A 182 8.23 -4.91 14.49
N LEU A 183 8.57 -5.54 13.38
CA LEU A 183 7.70 -5.62 12.23
C LEU A 183 6.74 -6.78 12.44
N VAL A 184 5.42 -6.50 12.34
CA VAL A 184 4.35 -7.49 12.48
C VAL A 184 3.95 -7.96 11.09
N ILE A 185 4.15 -9.24 10.82
CA ILE A 185 4.08 -9.81 9.47
C ILE A 185 3.04 -10.93 9.42
N PRO A 186 1.89 -10.73 8.80
CA PRO A 186 0.96 -11.81 8.47
C PRO A 186 1.53 -12.69 7.37
N GLU A 187 1.58 -13.98 7.61
CA GLU A 187 2.00 -14.99 6.63
C GLU A 187 0.79 -15.85 6.24
N MET A 188 0.07 -15.40 5.21
CA MET A 188 -1.28 -15.88 4.87
C MET A 188 -1.34 -17.39 4.62
N LYS A 189 -0.41 -17.94 3.82
CA LYS A 189 -0.41 -19.37 3.47
C LYS A 189 0.09 -20.26 4.61
N ALA A 190 0.77 -19.70 5.62
CA ALA A 190 1.23 -20.39 6.81
C ALA A 190 0.27 -20.26 8.01
N ASN A 191 -0.81 -19.46 7.89
CA ASN A 191 -1.78 -19.17 8.94
C ASN A 191 -1.12 -18.70 10.25
N ARG A 192 -0.14 -17.79 10.17
CA ARG A 192 0.57 -17.27 11.35
C ARG A 192 0.90 -15.79 11.21
N ILE A 193 1.20 -15.17 12.33
CA ILE A 193 1.75 -13.82 12.42
C ILE A 193 3.16 -13.94 13.00
N LEU A 194 4.12 -13.29 12.36
CA LEU A 194 5.51 -13.23 12.81
C LEU A 194 5.81 -11.84 13.38
N PHE A 195 6.67 -11.80 14.38
CA PHE A 195 7.27 -10.59 14.93
C PHE A 195 8.76 -10.61 14.60
N LEU A 196 9.18 -9.78 13.66
CA LEU A 196 10.57 -9.64 13.25
C LEU A 196 11.18 -8.42 13.95
N PRO A 197 12.25 -8.59 14.78
CA PRO A 197 12.89 -7.46 15.41
C PRO A 197 13.41 -6.44 14.39
N LEU A 198 13.10 -5.17 14.61
CA LEU A 198 13.71 -4.04 13.90
C LEU A 198 15.00 -3.67 14.62
N MET A 199 16.11 -3.68 13.91
CA MET A 199 17.45 -3.30 14.42
C MET A 199 17.75 -1.84 14.10
#